data_4639d72b234e77921ab39f3a714703a6
#
_entry.id   4639d72b234e77921ab39f3a714703a6
#
_cell.length_a   1.000
_cell.length_b   1.000
_cell.length_c   1.000
_cell.angle_alpha   90.00
_cell.angle_beta   90.00
_cell.angle_gamma   90.00
#
_symmetry.space_group_name_H-M   'P 1'
#
loop_
_entity.id
_entity.type
_entity.pdbx_description
1 polymer ?
#
loop_
_entity_poly.entity_id
_entity_poly.type
_entity_poly.pdbx_seq_one_letter_code
_entity_poly.pdbx_strand_id
1 'polypeptide(L)'
;MLILTDACFSIAGFLLSWVTTTLIYFQFGWAVAYQLVGVICLAIGFASSVSDFSNSEQGLDQNSKAIKTWPVNARWLGASLFLYTLGQYSFLLWLPTFALDVHNAGPILSGGLVAQFWFGMFAAQLFTSWWVFRIGTERLVSLASATIFLGSLFLLFAPSAEVLPIFAFAWGFLNFSFLKAAISLASENFAAHPANFIAVLLLCATAGTAVSPLITSDLADAFGAQGSLVFGSICYALLVVTVVLARLKQKPNI
;
A
#
# COMPACT_ATOMS: atom_id res chain seq x y z
N MET A 1 9.08 -12.52 11.16
CA MET A 1 9.57 -12.54 9.78
C MET A 1 8.85 -11.51 8.87
N LEU A 2 7.54 -11.47 8.79
CA LEU A 2 6.77 -10.51 7.99
C LEU A 2 7.15 -9.02 8.19
N ILE A 3 7.41 -8.59 9.42
CA ILE A 3 7.79 -7.20 9.74
C ILE A 3 9.14 -6.81 9.09
N LEU A 4 10.11 -7.72 9.10
CA LEU A 4 11.42 -7.47 8.50
C LEU A 4 11.35 -7.37 6.97
N THR A 5 10.58 -8.25 6.34
CA THR A 5 10.36 -8.24 4.88
C THR A 5 9.75 -6.93 4.40
N ASP A 6 8.75 -6.43 5.15
CA ASP A 6 8.10 -5.17 4.82
C ASP A 6 8.97 -3.95 5.14
N ALA A 7 9.82 -4.01 6.17
CA ALA A 7 10.79 -2.96 6.43
C ALA A 7 11.75 -2.84 5.23
N CYS A 8 12.23 -3.96 4.71
CA CYS A 8 13.04 -3.98 3.49
C CYS A 8 12.27 -3.41 2.29
N PHE A 9 10.98 -3.74 2.14
CA PHE A 9 10.15 -3.20 1.06
C PHE A 9 9.98 -1.68 1.15
N SER A 10 9.70 -1.15 2.34
CA SER A 10 9.52 0.30 2.53
C SER A 10 10.84 1.07 2.37
N ILE A 11 11.96 0.52 2.86
CA ILE A 11 13.29 1.09 2.64
C ILE A 11 13.64 1.08 1.15
N ALA A 12 13.37 -0.01 0.44
CA ALA A 12 13.60 -0.11 -1.00
C ALA A 12 12.77 0.93 -1.77
N GLY A 13 11.49 1.11 -1.41
CA GLY A 13 10.63 2.14 -1.99
C GLY A 13 11.15 3.55 -1.75
N PHE A 14 11.60 3.85 -0.52
CA PHE A 14 12.22 5.12 -0.18
C PHE A 14 13.52 5.36 -0.98
N LEU A 15 14.45 4.42 -0.94
CA LEU A 15 15.74 4.55 -1.62
C LEU A 15 15.57 4.68 -3.13
N LEU A 16 14.72 3.85 -3.74
CA LEU A 16 14.49 3.87 -5.19
C LEU A 16 13.87 5.21 -5.62
N SER A 17 12.88 5.71 -4.90
CA SER A 17 12.26 7.00 -5.20
C SER A 17 13.26 8.14 -5.05
N TRP A 18 14.07 8.13 -4.00
CA TRP A 18 15.10 9.14 -3.76
C TRP A 18 16.20 9.11 -4.83
N VAL A 19 16.73 7.92 -5.15
CA VAL A 19 17.74 7.73 -6.19
C VAL A 19 17.21 8.18 -7.55
N THR A 20 16.00 7.77 -7.92
CA THR A 20 15.39 8.16 -9.21
C THR A 20 15.24 9.67 -9.32
N THR A 21 14.73 10.33 -8.28
CA THR A 21 14.58 11.79 -8.26
C THR A 21 15.95 12.49 -8.38
N THR A 22 16.97 11.97 -7.70
CA THR A 22 18.34 12.50 -7.76
C THR A 22 18.96 12.32 -9.16
N LEU A 23 18.78 11.15 -9.78
CA LEU A 23 19.29 10.89 -11.14
C LEU A 23 18.64 11.85 -12.17
N ILE A 24 17.33 12.07 -12.07
CA ILE A 24 16.62 13.00 -12.95
C ILE A 24 17.11 14.44 -12.73
N TYR A 25 17.36 14.83 -11.50
CA TYR A 25 17.91 16.14 -11.18
C TYR A 25 19.29 16.38 -11.83
N PHE A 26 20.16 15.39 -11.82
CA PHE A 26 21.46 15.44 -12.50
C PHE A 26 21.37 15.19 -14.01
N GLN A 27 20.16 15.25 -14.58
CA GLN A 27 19.88 15.08 -16.01
C GLN A 27 20.29 13.71 -16.58
N PHE A 28 20.42 12.69 -15.74
CA PHE A 28 20.48 11.30 -16.21
C PHE A 28 19.13 10.92 -16.80
N GLY A 29 19.13 10.22 -17.92
CA GLY A 29 17.91 9.74 -18.54
C GLY A 29 17.13 8.81 -17.60
N TRP A 30 15.79 8.85 -17.65
CA TRP A 30 14.91 7.99 -16.84
C TRP A 30 15.24 6.49 -16.95
N ALA A 31 15.79 6.05 -18.07
CA ALA A 31 16.18 4.67 -18.32
C ALA A 31 17.27 4.16 -17.33
N VAL A 32 18.12 5.05 -16.79
CA VAL A 32 19.21 4.68 -15.86
C VAL A 32 18.64 4.09 -14.57
N ALA A 33 17.53 4.62 -14.04
CA ALA A 33 16.87 4.08 -12.86
C ALA A 33 16.39 2.62 -13.09
N TYR A 34 15.80 2.35 -14.25
CA TYR A 34 15.36 0.99 -14.61
C TYR A 34 16.52 0.03 -14.85
N GLN A 35 17.61 0.50 -15.46
CA GLN A 35 18.83 -0.29 -15.64
C GLN A 35 19.43 -0.69 -14.29
N LEU A 36 19.49 0.23 -13.34
CA LEU A 36 19.98 -0.03 -11.98
C LEU A 36 19.14 -1.10 -11.28
N VAL A 37 17.80 -0.99 -11.35
CA VAL A 37 16.90 -2.02 -10.81
C VAL A 37 17.10 -3.36 -11.51
N GLY A 38 17.26 -3.36 -12.83
CA GLY A 38 17.54 -4.57 -13.62
C GLY A 38 18.83 -5.27 -13.16
N VAL A 39 19.91 -4.53 -12.94
CA VAL A 39 21.18 -5.08 -12.42
C VAL A 39 20.98 -5.68 -11.02
N ILE A 40 20.27 -5.00 -10.13
CA ILE A 40 19.96 -5.53 -8.79
C ILE A 40 19.15 -6.84 -8.90
N CYS A 41 18.12 -6.88 -9.75
CA CYS A 41 17.32 -8.09 -9.97
C CYS A 41 18.16 -9.25 -10.50
N LEU A 42 19.08 -9.00 -11.44
CA LEU A 42 20.01 -10.02 -11.95
C LEU A 42 20.96 -10.53 -10.86
N ALA A 43 21.48 -9.64 -10.03
CA ALA A 43 22.33 -10.01 -8.89
C ALA A 43 21.58 -10.89 -7.87
N ILE A 44 20.32 -10.54 -7.53
CA ILE A 44 19.47 -11.34 -6.66
C ILE A 44 19.15 -12.69 -7.31
N GLY A 45 18.80 -12.71 -8.59
CA GLY A 45 18.54 -13.95 -9.34
C GLY A 45 19.75 -14.88 -9.35
N PHE A 46 20.95 -14.34 -9.57
CA PHE A 46 22.20 -15.10 -9.50
C PHE A 46 22.45 -15.63 -8.08
N ALA A 47 22.33 -14.78 -7.05
CA ALA A 47 22.49 -15.20 -5.66
C ALA A 47 21.49 -16.30 -5.28
N SER A 48 20.24 -16.20 -5.74
CA SER A 48 19.21 -17.23 -5.52
C SER A 48 19.53 -18.55 -6.20
N SER A 49 20.13 -18.53 -7.39
CA SER A 49 20.49 -19.75 -8.12
C SER A 49 21.63 -20.56 -7.46
N VAL A 50 22.44 -19.88 -6.64
CA VAL A 50 23.54 -20.50 -5.89
C VAL A 50 23.12 -20.92 -4.48
N SER A 51 21.97 -20.43 -4.00
CA SER A 51 21.44 -20.72 -2.66
C SER A 51 20.66 -22.04 -2.64
N ASP A 52 20.91 -22.87 -1.64
CA ASP A 52 20.17 -24.12 -1.44
C ASP A 52 18.88 -23.85 -0.60
N PHE A 53 17.72 -23.98 -1.24
CA PHE A 53 16.40 -23.81 -0.63
C PHE A 53 15.74 -25.15 -0.23
N SER A 54 16.48 -26.27 -0.23
CA SER A 54 15.94 -27.62 -0.03
C SER A 54 15.16 -27.85 1.28
N ASN A 55 15.33 -26.99 2.29
CA ASN A 55 14.66 -27.10 3.57
C ASN A 55 13.30 -26.35 3.67
N SER A 56 12.84 -25.70 2.59
CA SER A 56 11.63 -24.86 2.63
C SER A 56 10.33 -25.60 2.32
N GLU A 57 10.39 -26.87 1.91
CA GLU A 57 9.20 -27.65 1.52
C GLU A 57 8.40 -28.25 2.70
N GLN A 58 8.87 -28.14 3.93
CA GLN A 58 8.15 -28.61 5.11
C GLN A 58 7.03 -27.64 5.51
N GLY A 59 5.87 -27.76 4.87
CA GLY A 59 4.69 -27.02 5.34
C GLY A 59 3.58 -26.74 4.35
N LEU A 60 3.69 -27.12 3.10
CA LEU A 60 2.56 -27.07 2.17
C LEU A 60 1.69 -28.32 2.40
N ASP A 61 0.74 -28.17 3.31
CA ASP A 61 -0.30 -29.18 3.52
C ASP A 61 -1.12 -29.29 2.22
N GLN A 62 -0.80 -30.30 1.39
CA GLN A 62 -1.44 -30.56 0.10
C GLN A 62 -2.92 -30.93 0.20
N ASN A 63 -3.47 -30.96 1.43
CA ASN A 63 -4.85 -31.34 1.72
C ASN A 63 -5.80 -30.14 1.92
N SER A 64 -5.44 -28.93 1.47
CA SER A 64 -6.35 -27.79 1.60
C SER A 64 -7.51 -27.94 0.61
N LYS A 65 -8.63 -28.50 1.07
CA LYS A 65 -9.89 -28.53 0.34
C LYS A 65 -10.28 -27.10 -0.07
N ALA A 66 -10.49 -26.88 -1.37
CA ALA A 66 -10.93 -25.58 -1.86
C ALA A 66 -12.18 -25.12 -1.09
N ILE A 67 -12.15 -23.93 -0.55
CA ILE A 67 -13.28 -23.34 0.17
C ILE A 67 -14.39 -23.08 -0.86
N LYS A 68 -15.47 -23.87 -0.83
CA LYS A 68 -16.58 -23.76 -1.78
C LYS A 68 -17.34 -22.44 -1.73
N THR A 69 -17.40 -21.80 -0.55
CA THR A 69 -18.12 -20.53 -0.35
C THR A 69 -17.38 -19.66 0.66
N TRP A 70 -17.06 -18.44 0.25
CA TRP A 70 -16.44 -17.45 1.12
C TRP A 70 -17.52 -16.78 1.99
N PRO A 71 -17.30 -16.67 3.31
CA PRO A 71 -18.22 -15.93 4.18
C PRO A 71 -18.31 -14.46 3.77
N VAL A 72 -19.44 -13.83 4.06
CA VAL A 72 -19.74 -12.45 3.60
C VAL A 72 -18.71 -11.44 4.10
N ASN A 73 -18.27 -11.58 5.34
CA ASN A 73 -17.23 -10.71 5.93
C ASN A 73 -15.88 -10.84 5.21
N ALA A 74 -15.52 -12.03 4.72
CA ALA A 74 -14.32 -12.25 3.91
C ALA A 74 -14.36 -11.49 2.58
N ARG A 75 -15.52 -11.43 1.94
CA ARG A 75 -15.71 -10.66 0.69
C ARG A 75 -15.52 -9.16 0.91
N TRP A 76 -16.07 -8.64 2.02
CA TRP A 76 -15.90 -7.23 2.38
C TRP A 76 -14.44 -6.89 2.69
N LEU A 77 -13.72 -7.80 3.35
CA LEU A 77 -12.31 -7.61 3.63
C LEU A 77 -11.46 -7.63 2.33
N GLY A 78 -11.76 -8.52 1.39
CA GLY A 78 -11.14 -8.53 0.06
C GLY A 78 -11.41 -7.22 -0.71
N ALA A 79 -12.67 -6.76 -0.72
CA ALA A 79 -13.04 -5.47 -1.32
C ALA A 79 -12.31 -4.29 -0.65
N SER A 80 -12.14 -4.33 0.68
CA SER A 80 -11.39 -3.32 1.42
C SER A 80 -9.93 -3.25 0.96
N LEU A 81 -9.26 -4.41 0.78
CA LEU A 81 -7.88 -4.45 0.33
C LEU A 81 -7.72 -4.00 -1.13
N PHE A 82 -8.66 -4.36 -1.99
CA PHE A 82 -8.71 -3.86 -3.37
C PHE A 82 -8.81 -2.32 -3.40
N LEU A 83 -9.77 -1.74 -2.68
CA LEU A 83 -9.99 -0.29 -2.60
C LEU A 83 -8.81 0.43 -1.96
N TYR A 84 -8.20 -0.18 -0.93
CA TYR A 84 -7.02 0.36 -0.28
C TYR A 84 -5.86 0.56 -1.26
N THR A 85 -5.49 -0.49 -1.99
CA THR A 85 -4.36 -0.43 -2.93
C THR A 85 -4.71 0.38 -4.18
N LEU A 86 -5.95 0.32 -4.66
CA LEU A 86 -6.43 1.15 -5.76
C LEU A 86 -6.26 2.64 -5.42
N GLY A 87 -6.71 3.07 -4.24
CA GLY A 87 -6.53 4.44 -3.77
C GLY A 87 -5.05 4.81 -3.54
N GLN A 88 -4.28 3.92 -2.91
CA GLN A 88 -2.85 4.16 -2.63
C GLN A 88 -2.05 4.42 -3.91
N TYR A 89 -2.22 3.58 -4.91
CA TYR A 89 -1.50 3.72 -6.17
C TYR A 89 -2.00 4.89 -7.02
N SER A 90 -3.29 5.27 -6.89
CA SER A 90 -3.79 6.52 -7.48
C SER A 90 -3.01 7.74 -6.97
N PHE A 91 -2.74 7.80 -5.67
CA PHE A 91 -1.91 8.87 -5.10
C PHE A 91 -0.44 8.73 -5.48
N LEU A 92 0.16 7.55 -5.34
CA LEU A 92 1.59 7.37 -5.61
C LEU A 92 1.99 7.70 -7.05
N LEU A 93 1.11 7.41 -8.01
CA LEU A 93 1.35 7.69 -9.43
C LEU A 93 1.22 9.18 -9.76
N TRP A 94 0.21 9.85 -9.19
CA TRP A 94 -0.17 11.19 -9.62
C TRP A 94 0.21 12.31 -8.65
N LEU A 95 0.63 11.99 -7.41
CA LEU A 95 1.02 13.00 -6.43
C LEU A 95 2.20 13.90 -6.89
N PRO A 96 3.25 13.38 -7.57
CA PRO A 96 4.29 14.24 -8.12
C PRO A 96 3.76 15.22 -9.18
N THR A 97 2.94 14.73 -10.11
CA THR A 97 2.33 15.57 -11.17
C THR A 97 1.37 16.59 -10.57
N PHE A 98 0.55 16.20 -9.59
CA PHE A 98 -0.30 17.12 -8.86
C PHE A 98 0.48 18.26 -8.19
N ALA A 99 1.62 17.95 -7.58
CA ALA A 99 2.46 18.97 -6.96
C ALA A 99 3.08 19.93 -7.99
N LEU A 100 3.47 19.41 -9.16
CA LEU A 100 3.97 20.24 -10.27
C LEU A 100 2.87 21.15 -10.83
N ASP A 101 1.71 20.58 -11.16
CA ASP A 101 0.67 21.27 -11.94
C ASP A 101 -0.17 22.23 -11.09
N VAL A 102 -0.52 21.82 -9.86
CA VAL A 102 -1.43 22.59 -9.00
C VAL A 102 -0.66 23.53 -8.07
N HIS A 103 0.48 23.09 -7.55
CA HIS A 103 1.25 23.87 -6.57
C HIS A 103 2.50 24.53 -7.17
N ASN A 104 2.78 24.35 -8.47
CA ASN A 104 4.00 24.83 -9.13
C ASN A 104 5.29 24.41 -8.37
N ALA A 105 5.27 23.23 -7.78
CA ALA A 105 6.39 22.71 -7.01
C ALA A 105 7.58 22.40 -7.93
N GLY A 106 8.80 22.59 -7.44
CA GLY A 106 9.98 22.20 -8.20
C GLY A 106 10.10 20.68 -8.37
N PRO A 107 10.81 20.19 -9.42
CA PRO A 107 10.91 18.75 -9.74
C PRO A 107 11.46 17.89 -8.60
N ILE A 108 12.41 18.41 -7.81
CA ILE A 108 12.99 17.70 -6.66
C ILE A 108 11.96 17.49 -5.57
N LEU A 109 11.19 18.52 -5.21
CA LEU A 109 10.15 18.43 -4.20
C LEU A 109 9.08 17.45 -4.65
N SER A 110 8.60 17.60 -5.88
CA SER A 110 7.54 16.76 -6.43
C SER A 110 7.92 15.29 -6.50
N GLY A 111 9.09 14.96 -7.04
CA GLY A 111 9.61 13.57 -7.08
C GLY A 111 9.89 13.01 -5.68
N GLY A 112 10.32 13.87 -4.74
CA GLY A 112 10.60 13.50 -3.36
C GLY A 112 9.36 13.12 -2.54
N LEU A 113 8.14 13.47 -2.96
CA LEU A 113 6.91 13.16 -2.22
C LEU A 113 6.68 11.66 -2.06
N VAL A 114 6.98 10.87 -3.10
CA VAL A 114 6.88 9.41 -3.05
C VAL A 114 7.90 8.83 -2.06
N ALA A 115 9.11 9.39 -2.00
CA ALA A 115 10.11 9.00 -1.00
C ALA A 115 9.63 9.31 0.42
N GLN A 116 9.01 10.48 0.65
CA GLN A 116 8.45 10.85 1.96
C GLN A 116 7.33 9.90 2.38
N PHE A 117 6.46 9.48 1.47
CA PHE A 117 5.44 8.47 1.74
C PHE A 117 6.08 7.15 2.21
N TRP A 118 7.04 6.61 1.48
CA TRP A 118 7.71 5.36 1.86
C TRP A 118 8.49 5.47 3.16
N PHE A 119 9.10 6.62 3.42
CA PHE A 119 9.78 6.89 4.69
C PHE A 119 8.78 6.93 5.86
N GLY A 120 7.61 7.53 5.66
CA GLY A 120 6.51 7.48 6.63
C GLY A 120 6.04 6.05 6.91
N MET A 121 5.86 5.23 5.88
CA MET A 121 5.54 3.81 6.02
C MET A 121 6.62 3.05 6.81
N PHE A 122 7.88 3.29 6.52
CA PHE A 122 8.99 2.69 7.26
C PHE A 122 8.97 3.09 8.74
N ALA A 123 8.82 4.38 9.02
CA ALA A 123 8.75 4.89 10.39
C ALA A 123 7.59 4.26 11.19
N ALA A 124 6.43 4.10 10.56
CA ALA A 124 5.27 3.46 11.20
C ALA A 124 5.52 2.00 11.58
N GLN A 125 6.38 1.29 10.86
CA GLN A 125 6.71 -0.11 11.16
C GLN A 125 7.32 -0.30 12.55
N LEU A 126 8.08 0.68 13.01
CA LEU A 126 8.71 0.64 14.34
C LEU A 126 7.65 0.60 15.47
N PHE A 127 6.46 1.13 15.22
CA PHE A 127 5.38 1.23 16.19
C PHE A 127 4.26 0.20 16.01
N THR A 128 4.21 -0.47 14.86
CA THR A 128 3.06 -1.35 14.51
C THR A 128 2.85 -2.48 15.51
N SER A 129 3.90 -3.15 15.94
CA SER A 129 3.79 -4.25 16.92
C SER A 129 3.19 -3.75 18.23
N TRP A 130 3.59 -2.57 18.69
CA TRP A 130 3.07 -1.96 19.90
C TRP A 130 1.59 -1.59 19.75
N TRP A 131 1.19 -1.06 18.59
CA TRP A 131 -0.21 -0.69 18.32
C TRP A 131 -1.14 -1.90 18.26
N VAL A 132 -0.72 -2.98 17.60
CA VAL A 132 -1.51 -4.22 17.53
C VAL A 132 -1.80 -4.75 18.94
N PHE A 133 -0.78 -4.79 19.81
CA PHE A 133 -0.94 -5.26 21.20
C PHE A 133 -1.84 -4.34 22.04
N ARG A 134 -1.81 -3.02 21.81
CA ARG A 134 -2.55 -2.05 22.62
C ARG A 134 -3.99 -1.85 22.17
N ILE A 135 -4.22 -1.80 20.88
CA ILE A 135 -5.50 -1.38 20.29
C ILE A 135 -6.31 -2.60 19.85
N GLY A 136 -5.65 -3.70 19.49
CA GLY A 136 -6.26 -4.88 18.87
C GLY A 136 -6.48 -4.70 17.38
N THR A 137 -6.46 -5.82 16.64
CA THR A 137 -6.48 -5.86 15.17
C THR A 137 -7.73 -5.23 14.57
N GLU A 138 -8.90 -5.53 15.12
CA GLU A 138 -10.19 -5.04 14.61
C GLU A 138 -10.34 -3.52 14.73
N ARG A 139 -9.98 -2.96 15.88
CA ARG A 139 -10.01 -1.50 16.09
C ARG A 139 -8.95 -0.82 15.24
N LEU A 140 -7.78 -1.44 15.10
CA LEU A 140 -6.69 -0.88 14.30
C LEU A 140 -7.07 -0.79 12.82
N VAL A 141 -7.72 -1.81 12.24
CA VAL A 141 -8.23 -1.78 10.85
C VAL A 141 -9.19 -0.61 10.65
N SER A 142 -10.12 -0.39 11.60
CA SER A 142 -11.10 0.68 11.49
C SER A 142 -10.49 2.07 11.65
N LEU A 143 -9.58 2.24 12.62
CA LEU A 143 -8.87 3.50 12.82
C LEU A 143 -7.96 3.81 11.61
N ALA A 144 -7.21 2.81 11.14
CA ALA A 144 -6.35 2.96 9.98
C ALA A 144 -7.14 3.37 8.73
N SER A 145 -8.28 2.73 8.43
CA SER A 145 -9.10 3.11 7.28
C SER A 145 -9.58 4.56 7.36
N ALA A 146 -10.04 5.02 8.54
CA ALA A 146 -10.49 6.39 8.73
C ALA A 146 -9.33 7.41 8.62
N THR A 147 -8.18 7.11 9.25
CA THR A 147 -7.02 8.01 9.22
C THR A 147 -6.37 8.10 7.84
N ILE A 148 -6.34 7.00 7.07
CA ILE A 148 -5.88 7.00 5.67
C ILE A 148 -6.77 7.92 4.81
N PHE A 149 -8.09 7.81 4.97
CA PHE A 149 -9.03 8.68 4.26
C PHE A 149 -8.81 10.14 4.62
N LEU A 150 -8.71 10.49 5.90
CA LEU A 150 -8.42 11.85 6.34
C LEU A 150 -7.06 12.34 5.82
N GLY A 151 -6.02 11.51 5.87
CA GLY A 151 -4.70 11.84 5.33
C GLY A 151 -4.73 12.12 3.83
N SER A 152 -5.55 11.40 3.06
CA SER A 152 -5.73 11.67 1.63
C SER A 152 -6.38 13.04 1.37
N LEU A 153 -7.32 13.45 2.22
CA LEU A 153 -7.93 14.78 2.14
C LEU A 153 -6.92 15.90 2.48
N PHE A 154 -6.04 15.70 3.48
CA PHE A 154 -4.98 16.66 3.78
C PHE A 154 -4.02 16.86 2.61
N LEU A 155 -3.68 15.80 1.87
CA LEU A 155 -2.88 15.91 0.65
C LEU A 155 -3.64 16.67 -0.45
N LEU A 156 -4.90 16.33 -0.68
CA LEU A 156 -5.72 16.92 -1.73
C LEU A 156 -5.98 18.42 -1.51
N PHE A 157 -6.16 18.83 -0.25
CA PHE A 157 -6.43 20.22 0.14
C PHE A 157 -5.21 20.91 0.77
N ALA A 158 -3.99 20.46 0.43
CA ALA A 158 -2.77 21.10 0.91
C ALA A 158 -2.74 22.58 0.50
N PRO A 159 -2.43 23.51 1.42
CA PRO A 159 -2.48 24.95 1.11
C PRO A 159 -1.28 25.44 0.29
N SER A 160 -0.17 24.71 0.28
CA SER A 160 1.04 25.07 -0.46
C SER A 160 1.93 23.86 -0.76
N ALA A 161 2.86 24.02 -1.70
CA ALA A 161 3.85 22.99 -2.04
C ALA A 161 4.71 22.58 -0.84
N GLU A 162 5.04 23.52 0.05
CA GLU A 162 5.97 23.32 1.17
C GLU A 162 5.46 22.34 2.23
N VAL A 163 4.13 22.23 2.40
CA VAL A 163 3.54 21.30 3.39
C VAL A 163 3.33 19.89 2.83
N LEU A 164 3.36 19.73 1.49
CA LEU A 164 3.14 18.42 0.84
C LEU A 164 4.09 17.33 1.34
N PRO A 165 5.41 17.55 1.55
CA PRO A 165 6.30 16.51 2.07
C PRO A 165 5.89 16.01 3.45
N ILE A 166 5.46 16.91 4.34
CA ILE A 166 5.00 16.58 5.69
C ILE A 166 3.71 15.75 5.61
N PHE A 167 2.76 16.17 4.76
CA PHE A 167 1.51 15.45 4.58
C PHE A 167 1.72 14.09 3.89
N ALA A 168 2.64 14.00 2.92
CA ALA A 168 3.01 12.73 2.29
C ALA A 168 3.63 11.75 3.30
N PHE A 169 4.55 12.23 4.15
CA PHE A 169 5.11 11.44 5.24
C PHE A 169 4.03 10.98 6.23
N ALA A 170 3.19 11.89 6.70
CA ALA A 170 2.12 11.56 7.64
C ALA A 170 1.11 10.56 7.04
N TRP A 171 0.75 10.75 5.77
CA TRP A 171 -0.13 9.82 5.06
C TRP A 171 0.53 8.45 4.88
N GLY A 172 1.81 8.38 4.55
CA GLY A 172 2.57 7.13 4.51
C GLY A 172 2.59 6.42 5.86
N PHE A 173 2.84 7.17 6.95
CA PHE A 173 2.82 6.66 8.31
C PHE A 173 1.45 6.05 8.68
N LEU A 174 0.36 6.68 8.29
CA LEU A 174 -1.00 6.19 8.54
C LEU A 174 -1.37 4.99 7.67
N ASN A 175 -0.84 4.92 6.43
CA ASN A 175 -1.12 3.82 5.48
C ASN A 175 -0.56 2.47 5.93
N PHE A 176 0.57 2.47 6.63
CA PHE A 176 1.29 1.24 6.94
C PHE A 176 0.48 0.21 7.74
N SER A 177 -0.31 0.66 8.69
CA SER A 177 -1.00 -0.24 9.63
C SER A 177 -2.18 -1.01 9.01
N PHE A 178 -2.80 -0.51 7.94
CA PHE A 178 -4.04 -1.08 7.40
C PHE A 178 -3.86 -2.49 6.82
N LEU A 179 -2.95 -2.67 5.87
CA LEU A 179 -2.77 -3.97 5.19
C LEU A 179 -2.45 -5.09 6.17
N LYS A 180 -1.55 -4.83 7.11
CA LYS A 180 -1.12 -5.82 8.11
C LYS A 180 -2.20 -6.13 9.12
N ALA A 181 -2.88 -5.12 9.62
CA ALA A 181 -4.00 -5.30 10.52
C ALA A 181 -5.13 -6.09 9.84
N ALA A 182 -5.40 -5.84 8.56
CA ALA A 182 -6.39 -6.59 7.78
C ALA A 182 -6.00 -8.07 7.59
N ILE A 183 -4.72 -8.35 7.29
CA ILE A 183 -4.21 -9.72 7.17
C ILE A 183 -4.23 -10.43 8.54
N SER A 184 -3.84 -9.75 9.62
CA SER A 184 -3.89 -10.30 10.98
C SER A 184 -5.33 -10.64 11.37
N LEU A 185 -6.27 -9.72 11.15
CA LEU A 185 -7.70 -9.92 11.38
C LEU A 185 -8.25 -11.11 10.58
N ALA A 186 -7.79 -11.25 9.33
CA ALA A 186 -8.13 -12.38 8.48
C ALA A 186 -7.64 -13.71 9.08
N SER A 187 -6.40 -13.75 9.55
CA SER A 187 -5.80 -14.95 10.14
C SER A 187 -6.51 -15.35 11.44
N GLU A 188 -6.95 -14.38 12.23
CA GLU A 188 -7.70 -14.62 13.48
C GLU A 188 -9.10 -15.17 13.19
N ASN A 189 -9.81 -14.61 12.22
CA ASN A 189 -11.20 -14.95 11.93
C ASN A 189 -11.37 -16.20 11.06
N PHE A 190 -10.33 -16.62 10.33
CA PHE A 190 -10.38 -17.73 9.36
C PHE A 190 -9.28 -18.76 9.61
N ALA A 191 -9.08 -19.11 10.88
CA ALA A 191 -8.01 -20.01 11.35
C ALA A 191 -8.01 -21.40 10.69
N ALA A 192 -9.17 -21.88 10.17
CA ALA A 192 -9.27 -23.18 9.52
C ALA A 192 -8.51 -23.28 8.18
N HIS A 193 -8.35 -22.17 7.43
CA HIS A 193 -7.68 -22.14 6.13
C HIS A 193 -6.95 -20.80 5.89
N PRO A 194 -6.02 -20.40 6.77
CA PRO A 194 -5.46 -19.04 6.74
C PRO A 194 -4.64 -18.77 5.49
N ALA A 195 -3.86 -19.73 4.99
CA ALA A 195 -2.96 -19.54 3.86
C ALA A 195 -3.72 -19.21 2.56
N ASN A 196 -4.76 -19.99 2.23
CA ASN A 196 -5.57 -19.79 1.03
C ASN A 196 -6.33 -18.45 1.09
N PHE A 197 -6.80 -18.09 2.27
CA PHE A 197 -7.51 -16.83 2.44
C PHE A 197 -6.58 -15.62 2.31
N ILE A 198 -5.40 -15.66 2.91
CA ILE A 198 -4.39 -14.63 2.77
C ILE A 198 -3.97 -14.47 1.30
N ALA A 199 -3.79 -15.58 0.56
CA ALA A 199 -3.46 -15.53 -0.85
C ALA A 199 -4.53 -14.78 -1.69
N VAL A 200 -5.81 -15.02 -1.44
CA VAL A 200 -6.90 -14.31 -2.11
C VAL A 200 -6.95 -12.84 -1.71
N LEU A 201 -6.71 -12.50 -0.44
CA LEU A 201 -6.63 -11.11 0.00
C LEU A 201 -5.48 -10.36 -0.67
N LEU A 202 -4.31 -10.98 -0.79
CA LEU A 202 -3.17 -10.43 -1.50
C LEU A 202 -3.46 -10.28 -3.00
N LEU A 203 -4.17 -11.23 -3.60
CA LEU A 203 -4.63 -11.12 -4.99
C LEU A 203 -5.56 -9.93 -5.18
N CYS A 204 -6.51 -9.69 -4.28
CA CYS A 204 -7.37 -8.51 -4.30
C CYS A 204 -6.55 -7.22 -4.22
N ALA A 205 -5.55 -7.17 -3.32
CA ALA A 205 -4.66 -6.02 -3.20
C ALA A 205 -3.85 -5.80 -4.48
N THR A 206 -3.27 -6.85 -5.05
CA THR A 206 -2.51 -6.77 -6.32
C THR A 206 -3.39 -6.32 -7.49
N ALA A 207 -4.64 -6.80 -7.55
CA ALA A 207 -5.60 -6.38 -8.57
C ALA A 207 -5.89 -4.87 -8.48
N GLY A 208 -6.07 -4.33 -7.26
CA GLY A 208 -6.23 -2.88 -7.06
C GLY A 208 -5.03 -2.08 -7.56
N THR A 209 -3.81 -2.54 -7.26
CA THR A 209 -2.57 -1.94 -7.77
C THR A 209 -2.51 -1.94 -9.31
N ALA A 210 -2.84 -3.06 -9.95
CA ALA A 210 -2.76 -3.22 -11.40
C ALA A 210 -3.83 -2.40 -12.14
N VAL A 211 -5.02 -2.26 -11.55
CA VAL A 211 -6.15 -1.52 -12.15
C VAL A 211 -5.99 -0.01 -11.97
N SER A 212 -5.29 0.44 -10.92
CA SER A 212 -5.13 1.87 -10.61
C SER A 212 -4.63 2.70 -11.80
N PRO A 213 -3.51 2.38 -12.47
CA PRO A 213 -3.02 3.20 -13.59
C PRO A 213 -4.00 3.21 -14.78
N LEU A 214 -4.76 2.14 -15.01
CA LEU A 214 -5.73 2.07 -16.12
C LEU A 214 -6.87 3.07 -15.94
N ILE A 215 -7.41 3.19 -14.73
CA ILE A 215 -8.49 4.14 -14.44
C ILE A 215 -7.95 5.56 -14.30
N THR A 216 -6.84 5.71 -13.59
CA THR A 216 -6.34 7.04 -13.24
C THR A 216 -5.66 7.77 -14.39
N SER A 217 -5.19 7.07 -15.44
CA SER A 217 -4.71 7.71 -16.67
C SER A 217 -5.85 8.46 -17.38
N ASP A 218 -6.99 7.80 -17.60
CA ASP A 218 -8.13 8.43 -18.24
C ASP A 218 -8.68 9.60 -17.41
N LEU A 219 -8.67 9.47 -16.09
CA LEU A 219 -9.08 10.57 -15.20
C LEU A 219 -8.09 11.74 -15.21
N ALA A 220 -6.80 11.46 -15.31
CA ALA A 220 -5.79 12.50 -15.41
C ALA A 220 -5.87 13.26 -16.76
N ASP A 221 -6.14 12.55 -17.84
CA ASP A 221 -6.35 13.16 -19.15
C ASP A 221 -7.59 14.05 -19.18
N ALA A 222 -8.67 13.66 -18.49
CA ALA A 222 -9.92 14.41 -18.47
C ALA A 222 -9.96 15.55 -17.43
N PHE A 223 -9.36 15.37 -16.27
CA PHE A 223 -9.50 16.24 -15.09
C PHE A 223 -8.16 16.67 -14.46
N GLY A 224 -7.04 16.36 -15.11
CA GLY A 224 -5.71 16.56 -14.55
C GLY A 224 -5.35 15.61 -13.42
N ALA A 225 -4.14 15.72 -12.89
CA ALA A 225 -3.65 14.89 -11.78
C ALA A 225 -4.55 14.98 -10.54
N GLN A 226 -5.17 16.15 -10.29
CA GLN A 226 -6.11 16.33 -9.19
C GLN A 226 -7.32 15.39 -9.29
N GLY A 227 -7.85 15.13 -10.48
CA GLY A 227 -8.95 14.18 -10.70
C GLY A 227 -8.61 12.77 -10.23
N SER A 228 -7.38 12.32 -10.50
CA SER A 228 -6.88 11.01 -10.03
C SER A 228 -6.73 10.94 -8.52
N LEU A 229 -6.32 12.04 -7.86
CA LEU A 229 -6.25 12.10 -6.39
C LEU A 229 -7.66 12.11 -5.76
N VAL A 230 -8.61 12.82 -6.35
CA VAL A 230 -10.03 12.80 -5.92
C VAL A 230 -10.58 11.38 -6.01
N PHE A 231 -10.34 10.68 -7.11
CA PHE A 231 -10.72 9.27 -7.26
C PHE A 231 -10.11 8.39 -6.17
N GLY A 232 -8.81 8.55 -5.88
CA GLY A 232 -8.13 7.84 -4.80
C GLY A 232 -8.78 8.11 -3.43
N SER A 233 -9.18 9.36 -3.16
CA SER A 233 -9.91 9.72 -1.93
C SER A 233 -11.31 9.09 -1.86
N ILE A 234 -12.00 8.97 -2.99
CA ILE A 234 -13.30 8.25 -3.08
C ILE A 234 -13.08 6.76 -2.78
N CYS A 235 -12.01 6.14 -3.30
CA CYS A 235 -11.66 4.76 -2.97
C CYS A 235 -11.45 4.58 -1.46
N TYR A 236 -10.81 5.52 -0.79
CA TYR A 236 -10.63 5.48 0.67
C TYR A 236 -11.93 5.74 1.46
N ALA A 237 -12.82 6.58 0.96
CA ALA A 237 -14.17 6.72 1.55
C ALA A 237 -14.94 5.40 1.46
N LEU A 238 -14.89 4.73 0.30
CA LEU A 238 -15.50 3.41 0.10
C LEU A 238 -14.80 2.33 0.95
N LEU A 239 -13.48 2.42 1.15
CA LEU A 239 -12.73 1.57 2.06
C LEU A 239 -13.31 1.64 3.49
N VAL A 240 -13.55 2.84 4.01
CA VAL A 240 -14.17 3.01 5.34
C VAL A 240 -15.53 2.31 5.39
N VAL A 241 -16.36 2.50 4.37
CA VAL A 241 -17.68 1.86 4.29
C VAL A 241 -17.56 0.32 4.28
N THR A 242 -16.67 -0.24 3.47
CA THR A 242 -16.48 -1.71 3.38
C THR A 242 -15.95 -2.31 4.69
N VAL A 243 -15.07 -1.60 5.40
CA VAL A 243 -14.59 -2.01 6.73
C VAL A 243 -15.73 -2.01 7.76
N VAL A 244 -16.57 -0.97 7.76
CA VAL A 244 -17.75 -0.91 8.65
C VAL A 244 -18.72 -2.05 8.34
N LEU A 245 -19.01 -2.33 7.06
CA LEU A 245 -19.89 -3.43 6.65
C LEU A 245 -19.32 -4.80 7.03
N ALA A 246 -18.00 -4.99 6.92
CA ALA A 246 -17.33 -6.20 7.35
C ALA A 246 -17.54 -6.45 8.86
N ARG A 247 -17.45 -5.40 9.68
CA ARG A 247 -17.67 -5.48 11.15
C ARG A 247 -19.13 -5.77 11.51
N LEU A 248 -20.07 -5.07 10.90
CA LEU A 248 -21.52 -5.23 11.19
C LEU A 248 -22.02 -6.65 10.87
N LYS A 249 -21.40 -7.33 9.92
CA LYS A 249 -21.74 -8.71 9.52
C LYS A 249 -20.93 -9.78 10.25
N GLN A 250 -20.03 -9.40 11.11
CA GLN A 250 -19.36 -10.30 12.02
C GLN A 250 -20.38 -10.66 13.12
N LYS A 251 -20.92 -11.91 13.09
CA LYS A 251 -21.80 -12.39 14.16
C LYS A 251 -21.02 -12.32 15.48
N PRO A 252 -21.59 -11.78 16.56
CA PRO A 252 -20.97 -11.92 17.87
C PRO A 252 -20.83 -13.43 18.14
N ASN A 253 -19.61 -13.88 18.38
CA ASN A 253 -19.39 -15.21 18.94
C ASN A 253 -19.96 -15.19 20.37
N ILE A 254 -21.22 -15.67 20.51
CA ILE A 254 -21.84 -16.01 21.80
C ILE A 254 -21.32 -17.36 22.22
#